data_e420b4975d6ba22e5016276c31e4c4ec
#
_entry.id   e420b4975d6ba22e5016276c31e4c4ec
#
_cell.length_a   1.000
_cell.length_b   1.000
_cell.length_c   1.000
_cell.angle_alpha   90.00
_cell.angle_beta   90.00
_cell.angle_gamma   90.00
#
_symmetry.space_group_name_H-M   'P 1'
#
loop_
_entity.id
_entity.type
_entity.pdbx_description
1 polymer ?
#
loop_
_entity_poly.entity_id
_entity_poly.type
_entity_poly.pdbx_seq_one_letter_code
_entity_poly.pdbx_strand_id
1 'polypeptide(L)'
;FENIHTIAKQPNGSLVKLKSGREVLLSGSNDVNKDNRGIVVNVEKLGKITIPWSRFETVTFGKPGKYLLPGYRDFAKSEKIEGEVVTKTGLVYKGVIVYDLDEEFSFELIQGNDNGIDYAVAASNIRKIVPVDNKCRITMKNGKSILIGGTHDVAEYNSGVLIFKNASDQPVYLKWASVKEINIQ
;
A
#
# COMPACT_ATOMS: atom_id res chain seq x y z
N PHE A 1 -11.74 21.90 5.03
CA PHE A 1 -11.49 21.64 3.61
C PHE A 1 -12.71 21.85 2.71
N GLU A 2 -13.93 21.98 3.26
CA GLU A 2 -15.17 22.10 2.48
C GLU A 2 -15.16 23.25 1.45
N ASN A 3 -14.50 24.36 1.77
CA ASN A 3 -14.40 25.53 0.90
C ASN A 3 -13.21 25.54 -0.04
N ILE A 4 -12.28 24.58 0.09
CA ILE A 4 -11.08 24.52 -0.72
C ILE A 4 -11.36 23.70 -1.98
N HIS A 5 -10.89 24.23 -3.13
CA HIS A 5 -10.90 23.52 -4.40
C HIS A 5 -9.53 22.86 -4.69
N THR A 6 -8.44 23.62 -4.58
CA THR A 6 -7.08 23.08 -4.77
C THR A 6 -6.11 23.64 -3.75
N ILE A 7 -5.07 22.87 -3.46
CA ILE A 7 -3.85 23.32 -2.79
C ILE A 7 -2.69 22.97 -3.72
N ALA A 8 -1.89 23.94 -4.13
CA ALA A 8 -0.72 23.75 -4.98
C ALA A 8 0.53 24.27 -4.26
N LYS A 9 1.60 23.45 -4.26
CA LYS A 9 2.88 23.81 -3.67
C LYS A 9 3.50 24.99 -4.43
N GLN A 10 4.09 25.92 -3.68
CA GLN A 10 4.87 27.04 -4.18
C GLN A 10 6.26 27.04 -3.51
N PRO A 11 7.27 27.72 -4.07
CA PRO A 11 8.61 27.75 -3.48
C PRO A 11 8.66 28.11 -2.00
N ASN A 12 7.83 29.07 -1.56
CA ASN A 12 7.80 29.58 -0.18
C ASN A 12 6.44 29.45 0.50
N GLY A 13 5.61 28.48 0.09
CA GLY A 13 4.29 28.33 0.67
C GLY A 13 3.37 27.44 -0.16
N SER A 14 2.08 27.72 -0.08
CA SER A 14 1.04 27.02 -0.85
C SER A 14 -0.01 27.98 -1.39
N LEU A 15 -0.34 27.84 -2.67
CA LEU A 15 -1.46 28.55 -3.27
C LEU A 15 -2.74 27.74 -3.04
N VAL A 16 -3.67 28.32 -2.30
CA VAL A 16 -4.98 27.75 -2.01
C VAL A 16 -6.03 28.43 -2.88
N LYS A 17 -6.68 27.66 -3.73
CA LYS A 17 -7.85 28.11 -4.49
C LYS A 17 -9.13 27.65 -3.82
N LEU A 18 -10.00 28.57 -3.51
CA LEU A 18 -11.31 28.30 -2.93
C LEU A 18 -12.34 27.93 -4.01
N LYS A 19 -13.41 27.24 -3.63
CA LYS A 19 -14.53 26.93 -4.51
C LYS A 19 -15.24 28.19 -5.05
N SER A 20 -15.12 29.32 -4.33
CA SER A 20 -15.58 30.65 -4.78
C SER A 20 -14.77 31.23 -5.94
N GLY A 21 -13.64 30.61 -6.30
CA GLY A 21 -12.67 31.14 -7.27
C GLY A 21 -11.59 32.02 -6.69
N ARG A 22 -11.70 32.44 -5.42
CA ARG A 22 -10.67 33.25 -4.75
C ARG A 22 -9.40 32.42 -4.55
N GLU A 23 -8.25 33.06 -4.77
CA GLU A 23 -6.94 32.48 -4.51
C GLU A 23 -6.26 33.18 -3.33
N VAL A 24 -5.58 32.40 -2.49
CA VAL A 24 -4.86 32.87 -1.31
C VAL A 24 -3.49 32.18 -1.27
N LEU A 25 -2.42 32.96 -1.25
CA LEU A 25 -1.07 32.45 -0.98
C LEU A 25 -0.86 32.39 0.53
N LEU A 26 -0.59 31.20 1.04
CA LEU A 26 -0.29 30.94 2.45
C LEU A 26 1.20 30.65 2.61
N SER A 27 1.82 31.22 3.65
CA SER A 27 3.23 31.01 3.98
C SER A 27 3.46 31.12 5.49
N GLY A 28 4.68 30.78 5.93
CA GLY A 28 5.10 30.99 7.33
C GLY A 28 4.72 29.88 8.31
N SER A 29 3.94 28.88 7.91
CA SER A 29 3.58 27.72 8.73
C SER A 29 4.14 26.42 8.12
N ASN A 30 4.47 25.46 8.98
CA ASN A 30 4.86 24.11 8.57
C ASN A 30 3.73 23.35 7.83
N ASP A 31 2.49 23.82 7.94
CA ASP A 31 1.37 23.21 7.19
C ASP A 31 1.41 23.51 5.70
N VAL A 32 2.13 24.56 5.31
CA VAL A 32 2.10 25.08 3.94
C VAL A 32 3.48 25.31 3.31
N ASN A 33 4.57 25.01 4.01
CA ASN A 33 5.94 25.23 3.55
C ASN A 33 6.74 23.92 3.41
N LYS A 34 8.06 24.01 3.18
CA LYS A 34 8.97 22.87 3.00
C LYS A 34 9.06 21.90 4.18
N ASP A 35 8.66 22.33 5.38
CA ASP A 35 8.71 21.55 6.62
C ASP A 35 7.41 20.72 6.82
N ASN A 36 6.47 20.81 5.87
CA ASN A 36 5.29 19.96 5.82
C ASN A 36 5.70 18.49 5.64
N ARG A 37 5.09 17.60 6.42
CA ARG A 37 5.37 16.14 6.37
C ARG A 37 4.83 15.45 5.11
N GLY A 38 4.02 16.15 4.32
CA GLY A 38 3.34 15.60 3.15
C GLY A 38 1.89 15.28 3.41
N ILE A 39 1.32 14.47 2.54
CA ILE A 39 -0.09 14.07 2.61
C ILE A 39 -0.24 12.56 2.66
N VAL A 40 -1.28 12.11 3.32
CA VAL A 40 -1.71 10.71 3.32
C VAL A 40 -3.01 10.61 2.53
N VAL A 41 -3.03 9.71 1.57
CA VAL A 41 -4.21 9.43 0.73
C VAL A 41 -4.61 7.98 0.93
N ASN A 42 -5.84 7.75 1.36
CA ASN A 42 -6.44 6.43 1.35
C ASN A 42 -7.10 6.19 -0.01
N VAL A 43 -6.59 5.25 -0.76
CA VAL A 43 -7.06 4.92 -2.11
C VAL A 43 -7.87 3.64 -2.03
N GLU A 44 -9.13 3.71 -2.45
CA GLU A 44 -10.02 2.54 -2.48
C GLU A 44 -9.38 1.39 -3.28
N LYS A 45 -9.45 0.16 -2.73
CA LYS A 45 -8.92 -1.07 -3.36
C LYS A 45 -7.40 -1.05 -3.66
N LEU A 46 -6.67 -0.15 -3.05
CA LEU A 46 -5.21 -0.15 -3.04
C LEU A 46 -4.73 -0.15 -1.58
N GLY A 47 -5.00 0.90 -0.85
CA GLY A 47 -4.53 1.08 0.53
C GLY A 47 -4.12 2.52 0.81
N LYS A 48 -3.17 2.70 1.71
CA LYS A 48 -2.65 4.00 2.11
C LYS A 48 -1.42 4.36 1.29
N ILE A 49 -1.38 5.60 0.79
CA ILE A 49 -0.24 6.20 0.12
C ILE A 49 0.21 7.40 0.93
N THR A 50 1.49 7.49 1.27
CA THR A 50 2.08 8.66 1.90
C THR A 50 2.97 9.36 0.89
N ILE A 51 2.64 10.61 0.55
CA ILE A 51 3.36 11.44 -0.41
C ILE A 51 4.09 12.51 0.39
N PRO A 52 5.43 12.48 0.50
CA PRO A 52 6.17 13.50 1.22
C PRO A 52 6.08 14.84 0.50
N TRP A 53 6.22 15.95 1.24
CA TRP A 53 6.10 17.29 0.68
C TRP A 53 7.06 17.56 -0.49
N SER A 54 8.22 16.93 -0.50
CA SER A 54 9.18 17.03 -1.61
C SER A 54 8.61 16.52 -2.93
N ARG A 55 7.71 15.52 -2.88
CA ARG A 55 7.04 14.90 -4.04
C ARG A 55 5.64 15.43 -4.29
N PHE A 56 5.10 16.19 -3.34
CA PHE A 56 3.79 16.81 -3.49
C PHE A 56 3.87 18.01 -4.44
N GLU A 57 2.90 18.13 -5.31
CA GLU A 57 2.73 19.28 -6.21
C GLU A 57 1.37 19.94 -6.01
N THR A 58 0.31 19.16 -6.13
CA THR A 58 -1.05 19.71 -6.01
C THR A 58 -2.04 18.64 -5.54
N VAL A 59 -3.08 19.08 -4.83
CA VAL A 59 -4.27 18.28 -4.52
C VAL A 59 -5.52 19.05 -4.93
N THR A 60 -6.47 18.35 -5.56
CA THR A 60 -7.77 18.88 -5.91
C THR A 60 -8.84 18.18 -5.07
N PHE A 61 -9.66 18.95 -4.37
CA PHE A 61 -10.77 18.45 -3.57
C PHE A 61 -12.03 18.37 -4.43
N GLY A 62 -12.51 17.14 -4.65
CA GLY A 62 -13.76 16.87 -5.31
C GLY A 62 -14.98 17.04 -4.37
N LYS A 63 -16.15 16.59 -4.82
CA LYS A 63 -17.29 16.39 -3.92
C LYS A 63 -16.93 15.28 -2.94
N PRO A 64 -17.23 15.43 -1.63
CA PRO A 64 -17.02 14.34 -0.69
C PRO A 64 -17.81 13.13 -1.18
N GLY A 65 -17.12 12.01 -1.39
CA GLY A 65 -17.78 10.73 -1.60
C GLY A 65 -18.57 10.36 -0.34
N LYS A 66 -19.53 9.45 -0.47
CA LYS A 66 -20.19 8.82 0.70
C LYS A 66 -19.23 7.84 1.38
N TYR A 67 -18.03 8.31 1.72
CA TYR A 67 -17.06 7.50 2.46
C TYR A 67 -17.40 7.64 3.95
N LEU A 68 -18.27 6.76 4.41
CA LEU A 68 -18.42 6.54 5.84
C LEU A 68 -17.17 5.75 6.26
N LEU A 69 -16.34 6.35 7.09
CA LEU A 69 -15.27 5.58 7.74
C LEU A 69 -15.95 4.44 8.49
N PRO A 70 -15.51 3.18 8.27
CA PRO A 70 -16.10 2.04 8.95
C PRO A 70 -15.96 2.26 10.47
N GLY A 71 -17.05 2.05 11.19
CA GLY A 71 -17.03 1.97 12.65
C GLY A 71 -16.44 0.63 13.09
N TYR A 72 -16.11 0.50 14.37
CA TYR A 72 -15.52 -0.73 14.92
C TYR A 72 -16.35 -2.00 14.61
N ARG A 73 -17.67 -1.87 14.51
CA ARG A 73 -18.59 -2.99 14.21
C ARG A 73 -18.67 -3.37 12.73
N ASP A 74 -18.11 -2.53 11.86
CA ASP A 74 -18.13 -2.75 10.43
C ASP A 74 -16.89 -3.50 9.93
N PHE A 75 -15.92 -3.77 10.83
CA PHE A 75 -14.77 -4.60 10.50
C PHE A 75 -15.21 -6.05 10.36
N ALA A 76 -14.97 -6.61 9.19
CA ALA A 76 -15.16 -8.04 8.94
C ALA A 76 -14.28 -8.88 9.91
N LYS A 77 -14.69 -10.14 10.13
CA LYS A 77 -13.84 -11.11 10.81
C LYS A 77 -12.49 -11.18 10.11
N SER A 78 -11.40 -11.22 10.88
CA SER A 78 -10.06 -11.40 10.30
C SER A 78 -9.98 -12.74 9.56
N GLU A 79 -9.61 -12.68 8.29
CA GLU A 79 -9.41 -13.86 7.45
C GLU A 79 -7.92 -14.08 7.25
N LYS A 80 -7.50 -15.34 7.16
CA LYS A 80 -6.13 -15.70 6.84
C LYS A 80 -5.82 -15.35 5.38
N ILE A 81 -4.55 -15.13 5.06
CA ILE A 81 -4.11 -15.04 3.67
C ILE A 81 -4.11 -16.45 3.09
N GLU A 82 -4.99 -16.72 2.14
CA GLU A 82 -5.04 -17.99 1.42
C GLU A 82 -4.59 -17.81 -0.03
N GLY A 83 -3.90 -18.83 -0.57
CA GLY A 83 -3.44 -18.75 -1.94
C GLY A 83 -2.49 -19.86 -2.35
N GLU A 84 -1.68 -19.56 -3.35
CA GLU A 84 -0.64 -20.45 -3.85
C GLU A 84 0.69 -19.72 -4.05
N VAL A 85 1.77 -20.41 -3.73
CA VAL A 85 3.15 -19.96 -3.98
C VAL A 85 3.76 -20.83 -5.05
N VAL A 86 4.23 -20.21 -6.13
CA VAL A 86 4.95 -20.87 -7.22
C VAL A 86 6.44 -20.61 -7.05
N THR A 87 7.25 -21.65 -7.06
CA THR A 87 8.70 -21.53 -6.98
C THR A 87 9.33 -21.31 -8.36
N LYS A 88 10.57 -20.83 -8.38
CA LYS A 88 11.38 -20.71 -9.62
C LYS A 88 11.62 -22.03 -10.33
N THR A 89 11.53 -23.18 -9.62
CA THR A 89 11.62 -24.53 -10.18
C THR A 89 10.29 -25.06 -10.69
N GLY A 90 9.19 -24.29 -10.56
CA GLY A 90 7.86 -24.66 -11.03
C GLY A 90 7.01 -25.46 -10.03
N LEU A 91 7.51 -25.70 -8.82
CA LEU A 91 6.70 -26.34 -7.76
C LEU A 91 5.63 -25.37 -7.27
N VAL A 92 4.44 -25.90 -6.99
CA VAL A 92 3.27 -25.12 -6.52
C VAL A 92 2.85 -25.63 -5.14
N TYR A 93 2.74 -24.72 -4.20
CA TYR A 93 2.26 -24.97 -2.84
C TYR A 93 1.00 -24.15 -2.58
N LYS A 94 -0.06 -24.80 -2.06
CA LYS A 94 -1.37 -24.15 -1.79
C LYS A 94 -1.71 -24.27 -0.31
N GLY A 95 -2.36 -23.25 0.23
CA GLY A 95 -2.83 -23.21 1.61
C GLY A 95 -2.89 -21.83 2.20
N VAL A 96 -2.90 -21.78 3.54
CA VAL A 96 -2.74 -20.55 4.30
C VAL A 96 -1.28 -20.10 4.23
N ILE A 97 -1.07 -18.85 3.90
CA ILE A 97 0.23 -18.23 3.69
C ILE A 97 0.54 -17.31 4.87
N VAL A 98 1.74 -17.42 5.44
CA VAL A 98 2.34 -16.38 6.27
C VAL A 98 3.44 -15.73 5.43
N TYR A 99 3.20 -14.51 5.00
CA TYR A 99 4.10 -13.74 4.16
C TYR A 99 5.16 -13.05 5.03
N ASP A 100 6.39 -12.99 4.56
CA ASP A 100 7.55 -12.43 5.27
C ASP A 100 7.74 -12.95 6.72
N LEU A 101 7.09 -14.05 7.06
CA LEU A 101 7.02 -14.75 8.35
C LEU A 101 6.19 -14.04 9.44
N ASP A 102 5.52 -12.94 9.14
CA ASP A 102 4.73 -12.17 10.11
C ASP A 102 3.36 -11.71 9.59
N GLU A 103 3.12 -11.57 8.27
CA GLU A 103 1.79 -11.26 7.75
C GLU A 103 0.98 -12.53 7.48
N GLU A 104 0.03 -12.80 8.35
CA GLU A 104 -0.84 -13.97 8.30
C GLU A 104 -2.28 -13.63 7.90
N PHE A 105 -2.72 -12.38 8.17
CA PHE A 105 -4.11 -11.98 8.01
C PHE A 105 -4.32 -11.02 6.83
N SER A 106 -5.50 -11.11 6.23
CA SER A 106 -5.88 -10.36 5.04
C SER A 106 -5.91 -8.84 5.24
N PHE A 107 -6.02 -8.34 6.47
CA PHE A 107 -5.99 -6.91 6.80
C PHE A 107 -4.58 -6.36 6.97
N GLU A 108 -3.56 -7.22 7.12
CA GLU A 108 -2.17 -6.78 7.31
C GLU A 108 -1.64 -6.10 6.06
N LEU A 109 -0.69 -5.19 6.27
CA LEU A 109 -0.26 -4.26 5.25
C LEU A 109 1.11 -4.66 4.70
N ILE A 110 1.19 -4.95 3.43
CA ILE A 110 2.46 -5.10 2.72
C ILE A 110 2.94 -3.70 2.32
N GLN A 111 4.10 -3.34 2.82
CA GLN A 111 4.65 -1.99 2.71
C GLN A 111 5.78 -1.93 1.69
N GLY A 112 5.97 -0.76 1.10
CA GLY A 112 7.07 -0.51 0.18
C GLY A 112 7.11 0.92 -0.31
N ASN A 113 8.19 1.26 -1.00
CA ASN A 113 8.42 2.60 -1.54
C ASN A 113 8.65 2.53 -3.05
N ASP A 114 8.13 3.50 -3.78
CA ASP A 114 8.55 3.79 -5.15
C ASP A 114 8.79 5.29 -5.32
N ASN A 115 10.01 5.63 -5.72
CA ASN A 115 10.43 7.01 -5.97
C ASN A 115 10.15 7.99 -4.80
N GLY A 116 10.29 7.53 -3.55
CA GLY A 116 10.07 8.34 -2.35
C GLY A 116 8.60 8.48 -1.95
N ILE A 117 7.71 7.72 -2.55
CA ILE A 117 6.30 7.60 -2.16
C ILE A 117 6.12 6.26 -1.45
N ASP A 118 5.56 6.29 -0.22
CA ASP A 118 5.32 5.08 0.55
C ASP A 118 3.93 4.53 0.27
N TYR A 119 3.87 3.23 0.10
CA TYR A 119 2.67 2.44 -0.11
C TYR A 119 2.48 1.46 1.04
N ALA A 120 1.27 1.30 1.50
CA ALA A 120 0.88 0.27 2.43
C ALA A 120 -0.42 -0.37 1.91
N VAL A 121 -0.31 -1.58 1.38
CA VAL A 121 -1.36 -2.29 0.66
C VAL A 121 -1.87 -3.43 1.51
N ALA A 122 -3.16 -3.43 1.86
CA ALA A 122 -3.74 -4.57 2.59
C ALA A 122 -3.68 -5.84 1.74
N ALA A 123 -3.28 -6.96 2.35
CA ALA A 123 -3.19 -8.25 1.67
C ALA A 123 -4.51 -8.65 1.00
N SER A 124 -5.66 -8.29 1.62
CA SER A 124 -7.01 -8.47 1.05
C SER A 124 -7.23 -7.80 -0.32
N ASN A 125 -6.47 -6.76 -0.63
CA ASN A 125 -6.55 -6.05 -1.91
C ASN A 125 -5.61 -6.64 -2.97
N ILE A 126 -4.70 -7.51 -2.57
CA ILE A 126 -3.68 -8.08 -3.45
C ILE A 126 -4.19 -9.36 -4.10
N ARG A 127 -3.96 -9.48 -5.40
CA ARG A 127 -4.18 -10.71 -6.17
C ARG A 127 -2.88 -11.46 -6.41
N LYS A 128 -1.76 -10.74 -6.63
CA LYS A 128 -0.49 -11.36 -6.99
C LYS A 128 0.69 -10.53 -6.51
N ILE A 129 1.72 -11.22 -6.02
CA ILE A 129 3.04 -10.66 -5.69
C ILE A 129 4.09 -11.38 -6.54
N VAL A 130 4.95 -10.62 -7.21
CA VAL A 130 6.05 -11.15 -8.03
C VAL A 130 7.34 -10.44 -7.64
N PRO A 131 8.33 -11.17 -7.09
CA PRO A 131 9.68 -10.63 -6.90
C PRO A 131 10.30 -10.20 -8.23
N VAL A 132 10.88 -9.00 -8.26
CA VAL A 132 11.56 -8.42 -9.42
C VAL A 132 12.81 -7.72 -8.91
N ASP A 133 13.96 -8.36 -9.02
CA ASP A 133 15.22 -7.89 -8.45
C ASP A 133 15.08 -7.59 -6.93
N ASN A 134 15.39 -6.38 -6.50
CA ASN A 134 15.24 -5.93 -5.11
C ASN A 134 13.89 -5.24 -4.82
N LYS A 135 12.87 -5.51 -5.63
CA LYS A 135 11.50 -4.98 -5.52
C LYS A 135 10.47 -6.09 -5.69
N CYS A 136 9.19 -5.75 -5.45
CA CYS A 136 8.06 -6.59 -5.80
C CYS A 136 7.08 -5.86 -6.70
N ARG A 137 6.60 -6.56 -7.74
CA ARG A 137 5.41 -6.14 -8.46
C ARG A 137 4.18 -6.67 -7.73
N ILE A 138 3.40 -5.76 -7.19
CA ILE A 138 2.13 -6.04 -6.52
C ILE A 138 1.00 -5.77 -7.51
N THR A 139 0.21 -6.79 -7.82
CA THR A 139 -1.00 -6.65 -8.65
C THR A 139 -2.22 -6.76 -7.75
N MET A 140 -3.05 -5.73 -7.72
CA MET A 140 -4.29 -5.68 -6.95
C MET A 140 -5.41 -6.47 -7.60
N LYS A 141 -6.45 -6.81 -6.84
CA LYS A 141 -7.67 -7.48 -7.32
C LYS A 141 -8.41 -6.67 -8.39
N ASN A 142 -8.26 -5.34 -8.43
CA ASN A 142 -8.81 -4.48 -9.47
C ASN A 142 -7.98 -4.44 -10.77
N GLY A 143 -6.91 -5.23 -10.87
CA GLY A 143 -6.03 -5.34 -12.03
C GLY A 143 -4.89 -4.32 -12.13
N LYS A 144 -4.88 -3.28 -11.29
CA LYS A 144 -3.77 -2.33 -11.26
C LYS A 144 -2.53 -2.96 -10.64
N SER A 145 -1.34 -2.52 -11.08
CA SER A 145 -0.06 -3.00 -10.54
C SER A 145 0.83 -1.83 -10.15
N ILE A 146 1.60 -2.05 -9.08
CA ILE A 146 2.67 -1.16 -8.63
C ILE A 146 3.97 -1.95 -8.52
N LEU A 147 5.10 -1.28 -8.63
CA LEU A 147 6.43 -1.86 -8.40
C LEU A 147 7.07 -1.12 -7.22
N ILE A 148 7.16 -1.76 -6.07
CA ILE A 148 7.63 -1.17 -4.82
C ILE A 148 8.80 -1.96 -4.25
N GLY A 149 9.67 -1.27 -3.50
CA GLY A 149 10.85 -1.84 -2.84
C GLY A 149 11.21 -1.06 -1.58
N GLY A 150 12.44 -1.23 -1.08
CA GLY A 150 12.99 -0.40 -0.02
C GLY A 150 12.50 -0.68 1.40
N THR A 151 11.65 -1.69 1.59
CA THR A 151 11.25 -2.23 2.89
C THR A 151 11.53 -3.71 2.94
N HIS A 152 11.45 -4.32 4.14
CA HIS A 152 11.68 -5.74 4.34
C HIS A 152 10.66 -6.58 3.54
N ASP A 153 9.39 -6.21 3.57
CA ASP A 153 8.30 -6.94 2.94
C ASP A 153 8.52 -7.20 1.44
N VAL A 154 9.19 -6.30 0.73
CA VAL A 154 9.26 -6.33 -0.74
C VAL A 154 10.66 -6.31 -1.31
N ALA A 155 11.69 -6.43 -0.46
CA ALA A 155 13.09 -6.46 -0.87
C ALA A 155 13.61 -7.91 -1.04
N GLU A 156 14.82 -8.03 -1.57
CA GLU A 156 15.49 -9.33 -1.73
C GLU A 156 15.79 -10.06 -0.41
N TYR A 157 15.83 -9.32 0.70
CA TYR A 157 16.04 -9.83 2.06
C TYR A 157 14.75 -10.11 2.83
N ASN A 158 13.60 -10.16 2.16
CA ASN A 158 12.36 -10.69 2.72
C ASN A 158 12.59 -12.07 3.36
N SER A 159 12.01 -12.33 4.52
CA SER A 159 12.26 -13.52 5.33
C SER A 159 11.71 -14.82 4.71
N GLY A 160 10.93 -14.72 3.63
CA GLY A 160 10.35 -15.87 2.95
C GLY A 160 8.88 -16.10 3.31
N VAL A 161 8.42 -17.31 3.07
CA VAL A 161 6.98 -17.64 3.18
C VAL A 161 6.79 -18.97 3.88
N LEU A 162 5.87 -19.05 4.86
CA LEU A 162 5.34 -20.30 5.36
C LEU A 162 4.01 -20.63 4.67
N ILE A 163 3.80 -21.90 4.33
CA ILE A 163 2.56 -22.39 3.75
C ILE A 163 2.04 -23.55 4.59
N PHE A 164 0.82 -23.40 5.12
CA PHE A 164 0.09 -24.42 5.84
C PHE A 164 -0.96 -25.04 4.93
N LYS A 165 -0.81 -26.31 4.56
CA LYS A 165 -1.81 -27.03 3.75
C LYS A 165 -3.08 -27.27 4.55
N ASN A 166 -2.94 -27.64 5.82
CA ASN A 166 -4.01 -27.77 6.80
C ASN A 166 -3.56 -27.16 8.12
N ALA A 167 -4.51 -26.79 8.98
CA ALA A 167 -4.23 -26.14 10.26
C ALA A 167 -3.36 -26.96 11.24
N SER A 168 -3.32 -28.30 11.07
CA SER A 168 -2.55 -29.23 11.90
C SER A 168 -1.20 -29.65 11.31
N ASP A 169 -0.90 -29.23 10.08
CA ASP A 169 0.30 -29.66 9.39
C ASP A 169 1.53 -28.81 9.79
N GLN A 170 2.69 -29.43 9.69
CA GLN A 170 3.95 -28.68 9.69
C GLN A 170 3.98 -27.79 8.45
N PRO A 171 4.28 -26.48 8.59
CA PRO A 171 4.33 -25.59 7.44
C PRO A 171 5.50 -25.93 6.52
N VAL A 172 5.33 -25.67 5.24
CA VAL A 172 6.42 -25.65 4.28
C VAL A 172 7.03 -24.26 4.28
N TYR A 173 8.32 -24.15 4.62
CA TYR A 173 9.06 -22.91 4.51
C TYR A 173 9.72 -22.78 3.13
N LEU A 174 9.48 -21.66 2.47
CA LEU A 174 10.15 -21.29 1.22
C LEU A 174 10.98 -20.03 1.42
N LYS A 175 12.28 -20.14 1.18
CA LYS A 175 13.18 -18.96 1.15
C LYS A 175 12.69 -18.00 0.05
N TRP A 176 12.71 -16.69 0.31
CA TRP A 176 12.29 -15.67 -0.64
C TRP A 176 12.97 -15.83 -2.02
N ALA A 177 14.28 -16.09 -2.02
CA ALA A 177 15.04 -16.30 -3.24
C ALA A 177 14.51 -17.42 -4.15
N SER A 178 13.73 -18.38 -3.61
CA SER A 178 13.12 -19.47 -4.37
C SER A 178 11.72 -19.14 -4.91
N VAL A 179 11.10 -18.07 -4.42
CA VAL A 179 9.74 -17.67 -4.83
C VAL A 179 9.78 -17.05 -6.23
N LYS A 180 8.91 -17.53 -7.11
CA LYS A 180 8.65 -16.95 -8.42
C LYS A 180 7.46 -15.99 -8.36
N GLU A 181 6.37 -16.42 -7.76
CA GLU A 181 5.17 -15.62 -7.58
C GLU A 181 4.29 -16.17 -6.46
N ILE A 182 3.48 -15.31 -5.88
CA ILE A 182 2.43 -15.63 -4.91
C ILE A 182 1.10 -15.14 -5.49
N ASN A 183 0.10 -16.02 -5.54
CA ASN A 183 -1.25 -15.70 -5.97
C ASN A 183 -2.18 -15.79 -4.75
N ILE A 184 -2.81 -14.67 -4.36
CA ILE A 184 -3.73 -14.55 -3.22
C ILE A 184 -5.17 -14.65 -3.72
N GLN A 185 -6.01 -15.41 -2.99
CA GLN A 185 -7.44 -15.61 -3.29
C GLN A 185 -8.33 -14.46 -2.78
#